data_a7495195d4243f05a93e9e45fa2f89c8
#
_entry.id   a7495195d4243f05a93e9e45fa2f89c8
#
_cell.length_a   1.000
_cell.length_b   1.000
_cell.length_c   1.000
_cell.angle_alpha   90.00
_cell.angle_beta   90.00
_cell.angle_gamma   90.00
#
_symmetry.space_group_name_H-M   'P 1'
#
loop_
_entity.id
_entity.type
_entity.pdbx_description
1 polymer ?
#
loop_
_entity_poly.entity_id
_entity_poly.type
_entity_poly.pdbx_seq_one_letter_code
_entity_poly.pdbx_strand_id
1 'polypeptide(L)'
;LGIRGTLLIAGEGINGTIAGSDDAIAAIVSHLRTLPGCGEIDVKYSRSVAMPFGRMKVRIKREIVTMGQPQVDPLEGTGHYLGPAEWNALIADPDTVVIDTRNDYEVAIGTFRGAIDPGTRSFREFPEWFRQHRAELLGDRPGRKVAMFCTGGIRCEKSTAFLKAEGIEEVYHLKGGILKYLEDMPEADSLWQGECFVFDERVSVGHALVPGPYTSCKACGRPLARGAACGHCPG
;
A
#
# COMPACT_ATOMS: atom_id res chain seq x y z
N LEU A 1 -0.54 -12.13 -25.50
CA LEU A 1 -1.15 -10.85 -25.12
C LEU A 1 -0.14 -9.73 -24.85
N GLY A 2 1.20 -10.03 -24.71
CA GLY A 2 2.21 -9.00 -24.45
C GLY A 2 2.14 -8.34 -23.06
N ILE A 3 1.38 -8.92 -22.12
CA ILE A 3 1.20 -8.42 -20.77
C ILE A 3 2.50 -8.58 -19.95
N ARG A 4 2.86 -7.55 -19.18
CA ARG A 4 3.99 -7.55 -18.26
C ARG A 4 3.53 -7.07 -16.89
N GLY A 5 4.33 -7.37 -15.85
CA GLY A 5 4.01 -6.98 -14.47
C GLY A 5 4.16 -8.12 -13.49
N THR A 6 3.51 -8.02 -12.35
CA THR A 6 3.54 -9.05 -11.31
C THR A 6 2.14 -9.36 -10.84
N LEU A 7 1.80 -10.65 -10.75
CA LEU A 7 0.62 -11.16 -10.06
C LEU A 7 1.08 -12.08 -8.92
N LEU A 8 0.53 -11.87 -7.76
CA LEU A 8 0.67 -12.71 -6.57
C LEU A 8 -0.66 -13.43 -6.36
N ILE A 9 -0.60 -14.72 -6.09
CA ILE A 9 -1.77 -15.59 -5.87
C ILE A 9 -1.58 -16.26 -4.52
N ALA A 10 -2.59 -16.19 -3.67
CA ALA A 10 -2.61 -16.84 -2.36
C ALA A 10 -4.02 -17.36 -2.06
N GLY A 11 -4.19 -18.07 -0.94
CA GLY A 11 -5.53 -18.44 -0.46
C GLY A 11 -6.43 -17.24 -0.19
N GLU A 12 -5.83 -16.10 0.15
CA GLU A 12 -6.51 -14.81 0.41
C GLU A 12 -6.95 -14.07 -0.87
N GLY A 13 -6.54 -14.51 -2.06
CA GLY A 13 -6.92 -13.91 -3.34
C GLY A 13 -5.77 -13.62 -4.31
N ILE A 14 -5.96 -12.61 -5.15
CA ILE A 14 -4.98 -12.16 -6.16
C ILE A 14 -4.64 -10.70 -5.93
N ASN A 15 -3.36 -10.36 -5.97
CA ASN A 15 -2.87 -8.99 -5.90
C ASN A 15 -1.72 -8.77 -6.89
N GLY A 16 -1.64 -7.58 -7.46
CA GLY A 16 -0.52 -7.22 -8.33
C GLY A 16 -0.81 -6.04 -9.23
N THR A 17 0.17 -5.73 -10.07
CA THR A 17 0.06 -4.70 -11.11
C THR A 17 0.56 -5.28 -12.42
N ILE A 18 -0.22 -5.11 -13.47
CA ILE A 18 0.10 -5.57 -14.83
C ILE A 18 -0.13 -4.44 -15.83
N ALA A 19 0.58 -4.47 -16.92
CA ALA A 19 0.42 -3.51 -18.02
C ALA A 19 0.40 -4.24 -19.37
N GLY A 20 -0.35 -3.70 -20.32
CA GLY A 20 -0.52 -4.22 -21.67
C GLY A 20 -1.39 -3.27 -22.50
N SER A 21 -1.76 -3.66 -23.70
CA SER A 21 -2.78 -2.95 -24.47
C SER A 21 -4.15 -3.05 -23.78
N ASP A 22 -5.06 -2.13 -24.10
CA ASP A 22 -6.41 -2.11 -23.50
C ASP A 22 -7.12 -3.45 -23.69
N ASP A 23 -7.07 -4.02 -24.88
CA ASP A 23 -7.68 -5.34 -25.21
C ASP A 23 -7.03 -6.49 -24.40
N ALA A 24 -5.70 -6.45 -24.24
CA ALA A 24 -4.99 -7.48 -23.49
C ALA A 24 -5.33 -7.41 -22.00
N ILE A 25 -5.44 -6.19 -21.43
CA ILE A 25 -5.85 -5.99 -20.04
C ILE A 25 -7.31 -6.42 -19.84
N ALA A 26 -8.22 -6.04 -20.74
CA ALA A 26 -9.62 -6.47 -20.67
C ALA A 26 -9.74 -8.00 -20.71
N ALA A 27 -9.01 -8.66 -21.59
CA ALA A 27 -9.01 -10.11 -21.73
C ALA A 27 -8.50 -10.82 -20.47
N ILE A 28 -7.38 -10.36 -19.88
CA ILE A 28 -6.82 -11.00 -18.67
C ILE A 28 -7.72 -10.76 -17.45
N VAL A 29 -8.28 -9.57 -17.28
CA VAL A 29 -9.19 -9.26 -16.16
C VAL A 29 -10.46 -10.12 -16.27
N SER A 30 -11.03 -10.24 -17.48
CA SER A 30 -12.17 -11.14 -17.74
C SER A 30 -11.84 -12.58 -17.37
N HIS A 31 -10.65 -13.07 -17.75
CA HIS A 31 -10.21 -14.42 -17.39
C HIS A 31 -10.02 -14.57 -15.87
N LEU A 32 -9.37 -13.61 -15.19
CA LEU A 32 -9.17 -13.67 -13.74
C LEU A 32 -10.51 -13.74 -12.99
N ARG A 33 -11.54 -13.04 -13.45
CA ARG A 33 -12.89 -13.08 -12.86
C ARG A 33 -13.59 -14.44 -13.02
N THR A 34 -13.14 -15.30 -13.92
CA THR A 34 -13.68 -16.67 -14.03
C THR A 34 -13.07 -17.64 -13.02
N LEU A 35 -11.99 -17.26 -12.34
CA LEU A 35 -11.36 -18.10 -11.34
C LEU A 35 -12.21 -18.17 -10.07
N PRO A 36 -12.22 -19.30 -9.35
CA PRO A 36 -12.97 -19.45 -8.10
C PRO A 36 -12.60 -18.35 -7.09
N GLY A 37 -13.60 -17.67 -6.53
CA GLY A 37 -13.44 -16.59 -5.56
C GLY A 37 -12.99 -15.25 -6.12
N CYS A 38 -12.76 -15.12 -7.45
CA CYS A 38 -12.22 -13.92 -8.08
C CYS A 38 -13.24 -13.09 -8.86
N GLY A 39 -14.55 -13.43 -8.80
CA GLY A 39 -15.60 -12.74 -9.56
C GLY A 39 -15.66 -11.23 -9.29
N GLU A 40 -15.46 -10.82 -8.05
CA GLU A 40 -15.55 -9.43 -7.58
C GLU A 40 -14.17 -8.79 -7.32
N ILE A 41 -13.12 -9.20 -8.05
CA ILE A 41 -11.81 -8.57 -7.90
C ILE A 41 -11.90 -7.06 -8.20
N ASP A 42 -11.39 -6.24 -7.28
CA ASP A 42 -11.25 -4.80 -7.48
C ASP A 42 -10.10 -4.52 -8.44
N VAL A 43 -10.39 -3.80 -9.54
CA VAL A 43 -9.42 -3.48 -10.59
C VAL A 43 -9.32 -1.98 -10.74
N LYS A 44 -8.10 -1.45 -10.53
CA LYS A 44 -7.79 -0.04 -10.74
C LYS A 44 -7.04 0.11 -12.05
N TYR A 45 -7.46 1.07 -12.87
CA TYR A 45 -6.86 1.35 -14.15
C TYR A 45 -6.09 2.67 -14.12
N SER A 46 -4.90 2.67 -14.70
CA SER A 46 -4.12 3.88 -14.96
C SER A 46 -3.42 3.76 -16.30
N ARG A 47 -2.96 4.87 -16.85
CA ARG A 47 -2.23 4.90 -18.12
C ARG A 47 -0.75 5.21 -17.90
N SER A 48 0.10 4.63 -18.75
CA SER A 48 1.52 4.90 -18.77
C SER A 48 1.94 5.19 -20.22
N VAL A 49 2.81 6.16 -20.41
CA VAL A 49 3.33 6.52 -21.74
C VAL A 49 4.21 5.41 -22.33
N ALA A 50 4.89 4.65 -21.47
CA ALA A 50 5.73 3.53 -21.85
C ALA A 50 5.38 2.29 -21.00
N MET A 51 5.78 1.10 -21.48
CA MET A 51 5.61 -0.15 -20.73
C MET A 51 6.39 -0.09 -19.40
N PRO A 52 5.71 -0.04 -18.24
CA PRO A 52 6.36 0.18 -16.95
C PRO A 52 6.98 -1.07 -16.33
N PHE A 53 6.99 -2.20 -17.05
CA PHE A 53 7.51 -3.48 -16.56
C PHE A 53 8.36 -4.18 -17.61
N GLY A 54 9.52 -4.73 -17.20
CA GLY A 54 10.40 -5.49 -18.08
C GLY A 54 9.85 -6.87 -18.47
N ARG A 55 9.13 -7.56 -17.57
CA ARG A 55 8.63 -8.93 -17.80
C ARG A 55 7.39 -9.23 -16.99
N MET A 56 6.64 -10.31 -17.36
CA MET A 56 5.58 -10.89 -16.55
C MET A 56 6.15 -11.80 -15.47
N LYS A 57 5.63 -11.67 -14.23
CA LYS A 57 5.91 -12.57 -13.11
C LYS A 57 4.59 -13.01 -12.47
N VAL A 58 4.41 -14.30 -12.28
CA VAL A 58 3.31 -14.86 -11.49
C VAL A 58 3.93 -15.67 -10.37
N ARG A 59 3.47 -15.44 -9.12
CA ARG A 59 4.01 -16.12 -7.95
C ARG A 59 2.87 -16.60 -7.05
N ILE A 60 2.92 -17.87 -6.67
CA ILE A 60 2.07 -18.41 -5.62
C ILE A 60 2.74 -18.11 -4.27
N LYS A 61 1.96 -17.59 -3.33
CA LYS A 61 2.40 -17.17 -2.00
C LYS A 61 1.56 -17.86 -0.92
N ARG A 62 2.11 -17.99 0.28
CA ARG A 62 1.35 -18.43 1.45
C ARG A 62 0.42 -17.34 1.99
N GLU A 63 0.88 -16.11 1.94
CA GLU A 63 0.16 -14.89 2.29
C GLU A 63 0.22 -13.94 1.11
N ILE A 64 -0.89 -13.26 0.78
CA ILE A 64 -0.95 -12.33 -0.36
C ILE A 64 0.03 -11.16 -0.17
N VAL A 65 0.13 -10.66 1.05
CA VAL A 65 1.21 -9.82 1.56
C VAL A 65 1.77 -10.47 2.82
N THR A 66 3.09 -10.67 2.85
CA THR A 66 3.70 -11.46 3.91
C THR A 66 3.84 -10.63 5.18
N MET A 67 2.96 -10.86 6.15
CA MET A 67 3.00 -10.26 7.49
C MET A 67 3.56 -11.23 8.54
N GLY A 68 3.62 -12.53 8.23
CA GLY A 68 4.06 -13.57 9.17
C GLY A 68 2.99 -13.93 10.22
N GLN A 69 1.72 -13.65 9.91
CA GLN A 69 0.56 -13.95 10.74
C GLN A 69 -0.47 -14.73 9.89
N PRO A 70 -0.20 -16.00 9.54
CA PRO A 70 -1.05 -16.77 8.62
C PRO A 70 -2.45 -17.06 9.17
N GLN A 71 -2.65 -16.92 10.48
CA GLN A 71 -3.94 -17.08 11.15
C GLN A 71 -4.82 -15.83 11.05
N VAL A 72 -4.28 -14.70 10.61
CA VAL A 72 -5.05 -13.46 10.38
C VAL A 72 -5.59 -13.48 8.96
N ASP A 73 -6.90 -13.70 8.84
CA ASP A 73 -7.59 -13.70 7.54
C ASP A 73 -8.38 -12.39 7.35
N PRO A 74 -7.99 -11.56 6.38
CA PRO A 74 -8.75 -10.35 6.05
C PRO A 74 -10.21 -10.61 5.64
N LEU A 75 -10.52 -11.82 5.15
CA LEU A 75 -11.89 -12.20 4.77
C LEU A 75 -12.82 -12.36 5.97
N GLU A 76 -12.28 -12.63 7.16
CA GLU A 76 -13.06 -12.73 8.41
C GLU A 76 -13.40 -11.35 9.01
N GLY A 77 -12.74 -10.29 8.55
CA GLY A 77 -13.03 -8.91 8.93
C GLY A 77 -11.81 -8.00 8.88
N THR A 78 -11.98 -6.88 8.23
CA THR A 78 -11.00 -5.79 8.17
C THR A 78 -11.47 -4.59 8.98
N GLY A 79 -10.65 -3.55 9.06
CA GLY A 79 -11.05 -2.23 9.53
C GLY A 79 -12.03 -1.56 8.56
N HIS A 80 -12.58 -0.41 8.99
CA HIS A 80 -13.50 0.37 8.16
C HIS A 80 -12.75 1.06 7.02
N TYR A 81 -13.29 0.93 5.80
CA TYR A 81 -12.77 1.60 4.62
C TYR A 81 -13.23 3.06 4.58
N LEU A 82 -12.31 3.99 4.42
CA LEU A 82 -12.61 5.41 4.27
C LEU A 82 -12.18 5.93 2.90
N GLY A 83 -13.07 6.68 2.25
CA GLY A 83 -12.72 7.46 1.06
C GLY A 83 -11.81 8.65 1.40
N PRO A 84 -11.23 9.33 0.38
CA PRO A 84 -10.25 10.40 0.60
C PRO A 84 -10.73 11.55 1.50
N ALA A 85 -11.98 11.99 1.36
CA ALA A 85 -12.53 13.08 2.18
C ALA A 85 -12.74 12.66 3.65
N GLU A 86 -13.31 11.46 3.87
CA GLU A 86 -13.49 10.89 5.21
C GLU A 86 -12.15 10.60 5.88
N TRP A 87 -11.18 10.16 5.08
CA TRP A 87 -9.79 9.95 5.52
C TRP A 87 -9.17 11.24 6.03
N ASN A 88 -9.24 12.34 5.26
CA ASN A 88 -8.75 13.65 5.69
C ASN A 88 -9.40 14.10 7.00
N ALA A 89 -10.72 13.94 7.13
CA ALA A 89 -11.44 14.30 8.36
C ALA A 89 -10.96 13.47 9.56
N LEU A 90 -10.74 12.16 9.37
CA LEU A 90 -10.28 11.27 10.44
C LEU A 90 -8.85 11.59 10.89
N ILE A 91 -7.91 11.75 9.95
CA ILE A 91 -6.50 11.99 10.31
C ILE A 91 -6.21 13.43 10.79
N ALA A 92 -7.14 14.35 10.58
CA ALA A 92 -7.08 15.68 11.16
C ALA A 92 -7.45 15.71 12.66
N ASP A 93 -8.13 14.67 13.16
CA ASP A 93 -8.46 14.50 14.57
C ASP A 93 -7.17 14.14 15.36
N PRO A 94 -6.72 14.97 16.31
CA PRO A 94 -5.49 14.74 17.07
C PRO A 94 -5.56 13.49 17.96
N ASP A 95 -6.74 12.98 18.24
CA ASP A 95 -6.92 11.73 19.00
C ASP A 95 -6.82 10.47 18.12
N THR A 96 -6.72 10.61 16.81
CA THR A 96 -6.51 9.50 15.88
C THR A 96 -5.02 9.16 15.77
N VAL A 97 -4.68 7.90 15.97
CA VAL A 97 -3.35 7.35 15.68
C VAL A 97 -3.25 7.01 14.21
N VAL A 98 -2.39 7.69 13.46
CA VAL A 98 -2.20 7.45 12.03
C VAL A 98 -0.90 6.70 11.82
N ILE A 99 -0.96 5.51 11.18
CA ILE A 99 0.22 4.64 11.00
C ILE A 99 0.44 4.35 9.51
N ASP A 100 1.65 4.62 9.03
CA ASP A 100 2.11 4.21 7.71
C ASP A 100 2.58 2.75 7.76
N THR A 101 1.87 1.82 7.12
CA THR A 101 2.22 0.39 7.14
C THR A 101 3.21 -0.01 6.05
N ARG A 102 3.85 0.96 5.41
CA ARG A 102 4.87 0.73 4.38
C ARG A 102 6.25 0.52 4.99
N ASN A 103 7.19 0.13 4.15
CA ASN A 103 8.58 0.01 4.56
C ASN A 103 9.26 1.39 4.66
N ASP A 104 10.31 1.49 5.46
CA ASP A 104 11.10 2.68 5.72
C ASP A 104 11.48 3.47 4.45
N TYR A 105 11.91 2.78 3.39
CA TYR A 105 12.32 3.42 2.13
C TYR A 105 11.15 3.99 1.32
N GLU A 106 9.93 3.49 1.52
CA GLU A 106 8.72 4.03 0.90
C GLU A 106 8.28 5.31 1.65
N VAL A 107 8.35 5.27 2.99
CA VAL A 107 8.00 6.40 3.85
C VAL A 107 8.96 7.57 3.66
N ALA A 108 10.26 7.29 3.47
CA ALA A 108 11.32 8.28 3.31
C ALA A 108 11.10 9.27 2.14
N ILE A 109 10.29 8.92 1.14
CA ILE A 109 10.00 9.80 0.00
C ILE A 109 8.63 10.47 0.05
N GLY A 110 7.79 10.11 1.02
CA GLY A 110 6.51 10.76 1.25
C GLY A 110 5.59 9.96 2.17
N THR A 111 4.77 10.69 2.93
CA THR A 111 3.79 10.13 3.87
C THR A 111 2.69 11.16 4.17
N PHE A 112 1.63 10.77 4.88
CA PHE A 112 0.62 11.71 5.36
C PHE A 112 1.16 12.53 6.54
N ARG A 113 0.76 13.79 6.61
CA ARG A 113 1.09 14.68 7.72
C ARG A 113 0.69 14.05 9.06
N GLY A 114 1.65 13.97 9.99
CA GLY A 114 1.43 13.44 11.32
C GLY A 114 1.35 11.92 11.42
N ALA A 115 1.57 11.20 10.33
CA ALA A 115 1.64 9.75 10.35
C ALA A 115 2.90 9.26 11.07
N ILE A 116 2.74 8.18 11.82
CA ILE A 116 3.82 7.47 12.50
C ILE A 116 4.47 6.52 11.49
N ASP A 117 5.79 6.65 11.35
CA ASP A 117 6.62 5.68 10.63
C ASP A 117 7.09 4.60 11.61
N PRO A 118 6.69 3.33 11.43
CA PRO A 118 7.23 2.21 12.20
C PRO A 118 8.73 1.97 12.02
N GLY A 119 9.35 2.53 11.00
CA GLY A 119 10.75 2.29 10.65
C GLY A 119 11.03 0.84 10.22
N THR A 120 10.00 0.11 9.82
CA THR A 120 10.13 -1.31 9.45
C THR A 120 10.75 -1.46 8.07
N ARG A 121 11.66 -2.42 7.93
CA ARG A 121 12.31 -2.77 6.65
C ARG A 121 11.45 -3.71 5.81
N SER A 122 10.53 -4.40 6.48
CA SER A 122 9.56 -5.28 5.84
C SER A 122 8.26 -5.32 6.63
N PHE A 123 7.16 -5.56 5.95
CA PHE A 123 5.84 -5.67 6.57
C PHE A 123 5.73 -6.80 7.61
N ARG A 124 6.65 -7.76 7.61
CA ARG A 124 6.74 -8.82 8.64
C ARG A 124 7.07 -8.29 10.03
N GLU A 125 7.72 -7.14 10.12
CA GLU A 125 8.13 -6.54 11.39
C GLU A 125 6.99 -5.76 12.05
N PHE A 126 5.94 -5.43 11.28
CA PHE A 126 4.81 -4.62 11.75
C PHE A 126 4.09 -5.20 12.97
N PRO A 127 3.75 -6.52 13.05
CA PRO A 127 3.06 -7.07 14.22
C PRO A 127 3.84 -6.92 15.53
N GLU A 128 5.14 -7.19 15.48
CA GLU A 128 6.00 -7.07 16.65
C GLU A 128 6.18 -5.61 17.05
N TRP A 129 6.43 -4.73 16.09
CA TRP A 129 6.51 -3.30 16.32
C TRP A 129 5.22 -2.77 16.98
N PHE A 130 4.05 -3.13 16.48
CA PHE A 130 2.77 -2.69 17.04
C PHE A 130 2.60 -3.17 18.49
N ARG A 131 2.91 -4.43 18.79
CA ARG A 131 2.81 -4.96 20.15
C ARG A 131 3.73 -4.23 21.13
N GLN A 132 4.94 -3.91 20.71
CA GLN A 132 5.92 -3.18 21.53
C GLN A 132 5.50 -1.74 21.82
N HIS A 133 4.85 -1.07 20.86
CA HIS A 133 4.46 0.34 20.97
C HIS A 133 2.98 0.54 21.34
N ARG A 134 2.21 -0.54 21.47
CA ARG A 134 0.76 -0.50 21.71
C ARG A 134 0.38 0.44 22.87
N ALA A 135 1.05 0.32 24.00
CA ALA A 135 0.75 1.11 25.20
C ALA A 135 1.02 2.60 24.96
N GLU A 136 2.08 2.95 24.25
CA GLU A 136 2.41 4.33 23.86
C GLU A 136 1.39 4.88 22.87
N LEU A 137 1.07 4.10 21.83
CA LEU A 137 0.16 4.49 20.75
C LEU A 137 -1.27 4.72 21.25
N LEU A 138 -1.77 3.84 22.10
CA LEU A 138 -3.17 3.86 22.51
C LEU A 138 -3.37 4.55 23.87
N GLY A 139 -2.35 4.53 24.74
CA GLY A 139 -2.46 5.04 26.14
C GLY A 139 -3.58 4.33 26.90
N ASP A 140 -4.07 4.99 27.95
CA ASP A 140 -5.20 4.53 28.77
C ASP A 140 -6.56 5.02 28.21
N ARG A 141 -6.65 5.25 26.89
CA ARG A 141 -7.87 5.75 26.23
C ARG A 141 -8.62 4.61 25.53
N PRO A 142 -9.67 4.04 26.13
CA PRO A 142 -10.51 3.07 25.44
C PRO A 142 -11.18 3.72 24.23
N GLY A 143 -11.23 3.01 23.11
CA GLY A 143 -11.86 3.48 21.89
C GLY A 143 -11.04 4.48 21.07
N ARG A 144 -9.71 4.60 21.31
CA ARG A 144 -8.86 5.43 20.46
C ARG A 144 -8.83 4.89 19.03
N LYS A 145 -9.05 5.78 18.07
CA LYS A 145 -9.08 5.42 16.66
C LYS A 145 -7.69 5.16 16.11
N VAL A 146 -7.54 4.10 15.31
CA VAL A 146 -6.31 3.80 14.59
C VAL A 146 -6.58 3.81 13.10
N ALA A 147 -5.92 4.70 12.38
CA ALA A 147 -6.04 4.87 10.94
C ALA A 147 -4.76 4.37 10.26
N MET A 148 -4.87 3.47 9.29
CA MET A 148 -3.72 2.89 8.59
C MET A 148 -3.82 3.07 7.09
N PHE A 149 -2.68 3.22 6.44
CA PHE A 149 -2.60 3.35 4.99
C PHE A 149 -1.37 2.65 4.43
N CYS A 150 -1.44 2.32 3.14
CA CYS A 150 -0.31 1.84 2.35
C CYS A 150 -0.49 2.25 0.88
N THR A 151 0.42 1.85 0.00
CA THR A 151 0.42 2.24 -1.42
C THR A 151 -0.91 1.94 -2.14
N GLY A 152 -1.40 0.69 -2.07
CA GLY A 152 -2.59 0.24 -2.81
C GLY A 152 -3.74 -0.30 -1.96
N GLY A 153 -3.60 -0.34 -0.61
CA GLY A 153 -4.62 -0.84 0.31
C GLY A 153 -4.39 -2.27 0.82
N ILE A 154 -3.74 -3.15 0.07
CA ILE A 154 -3.64 -4.58 0.39
C ILE A 154 -2.95 -4.90 1.73
N ARG A 155 -1.89 -4.15 2.13
CA ARG A 155 -1.26 -4.33 3.45
C ARG A 155 -2.21 -3.92 4.57
N CYS A 156 -3.04 -2.89 4.32
CA CYS A 156 -3.98 -2.39 5.32
C CYS A 156 -5.09 -3.38 5.60
N GLU A 157 -5.61 -4.10 4.63
CA GLU A 157 -6.60 -5.14 4.86
C GLU A 157 -6.09 -6.14 5.91
N LYS A 158 -4.84 -6.59 5.75
CA LYS A 158 -4.22 -7.54 6.67
C LYS A 158 -3.82 -6.91 8.00
N SER A 159 -3.25 -5.70 8.02
CA SER A 159 -2.87 -5.03 9.28
C SER A 159 -4.08 -4.60 10.11
N THR A 160 -5.20 -4.19 9.47
CA THR A 160 -6.40 -3.86 10.22
C THR A 160 -7.09 -5.10 10.79
N ALA A 161 -7.13 -6.20 10.04
CA ALA A 161 -7.60 -7.48 10.56
C ALA A 161 -6.73 -7.96 11.74
N PHE A 162 -5.42 -7.78 11.66
CA PHE A 162 -4.50 -8.07 12.77
C PHE A 162 -4.82 -7.20 13.99
N LEU A 163 -4.98 -5.88 13.87
CA LEU A 163 -5.32 -5.02 15.00
C LEU A 163 -6.66 -5.40 15.64
N LYS A 164 -7.66 -5.78 14.84
CA LYS A 164 -8.93 -6.28 15.35
C LYS A 164 -8.75 -7.57 16.15
N ALA A 165 -7.92 -8.49 15.66
CA ALA A 165 -7.57 -9.71 16.40
C ALA A 165 -6.80 -9.42 17.72
N GLU A 166 -6.04 -8.31 17.77
CA GLU A 166 -5.41 -7.79 19.00
C GLU A 166 -6.39 -7.03 19.92
N GLY A 167 -7.69 -6.98 19.58
CA GLY A 167 -8.74 -6.35 20.39
C GLY A 167 -8.90 -4.84 20.21
N ILE A 168 -8.44 -4.27 19.10
CA ILE A 168 -8.68 -2.88 18.75
C ILE A 168 -9.94 -2.82 17.87
N GLU A 169 -10.99 -2.14 18.35
CA GLU A 169 -12.26 -2.08 17.64
C GLU A 169 -12.32 -0.95 16.60
N GLU A 170 -11.85 0.25 16.98
CA GLU A 170 -11.87 1.47 16.16
C GLU A 170 -10.70 1.51 15.17
N VAL A 171 -10.74 0.65 14.16
CA VAL A 171 -9.69 0.50 13.16
C VAL A 171 -10.19 0.90 11.79
N TYR A 172 -9.46 1.78 11.13
CA TYR A 172 -9.80 2.38 9.85
C TYR A 172 -8.65 2.27 8.85
N HIS A 173 -8.96 2.23 7.56
CA HIS A 173 -7.93 2.30 6.53
C HIS A 173 -8.40 3.02 5.26
N LEU A 174 -7.42 3.59 4.56
CA LEU A 174 -7.64 4.34 3.33
C LEU A 174 -8.04 3.40 2.19
N LYS A 175 -9.27 3.54 1.69
CA LYS A 175 -9.79 2.75 0.58
C LYS A 175 -8.98 2.99 -0.69
N GLY A 176 -8.44 1.91 -1.24
CA GLY A 176 -7.61 1.99 -2.43
C GLY A 176 -6.20 2.52 -2.21
N GLY A 177 -5.84 2.87 -0.95
CA GLY A 177 -4.52 3.33 -0.56
C GLY A 177 -4.14 4.70 -1.10
N ILE A 178 -2.86 5.03 -0.96
CA ILE A 178 -2.29 6.33 -1.38
C ILE A 178 -2.54 6.60 -2.87
N LEU A 179 -2.43 5.58 -3.73
CA LEU A 179 -2.61 5.78 -5.17
C LEU A 179 -4.02 6.31 -5.50
N LYS A 180 -5.06 5.73 -4.87
CA LYS A 180 -6.43 6.20 -5.08
C LYS A 180 -6.64 7.59 -4.48
N TYR A 181 -6.03 7.87 -3.34
CA TYR A 181 -6.06 9.19 -2.73
C TYR A 181 -5.43 10.26 -3.63
N LEU A 182 -4.24 10.00 -4.19
CA LEU A 182 -3.55 10.94 -5.09
C LEU A 182 -4.25 11.12 -6.44
N GLU A 183 -5.05 10.14 -6.86
CA GLU A 183 -5.88 10.24 -8.06
C GLU A 183 -7.13 11.11 -7.83
N ASP A 184 -7.81 10.91 -6.69
CA ASP A 184 -9.13 11.50 -6.42
C ASP A 184 -9.07 12.84 -5.65
N MET A 185 -8.05 13.03 -4.79
CA MET A 185 -7.95 14.20 -3.93
C MET A 185 -7.26 15.36 -4.67
N PRO A 186 -7.88 16.53 -4.78
CA PRO A 186 -7.20 17.72 -5.29
C PRO A 186 -5.95 18.05 -4.45
N GLU A 187 -4.88 18.47 -5.10
CA GLU A 187 -3.61 18.78 -4.42
C GLU A 187 -3.76 19.86 -3.35
N ALA A 188 -4.64 20.84 -3.56
CA ALA A 188 -4.92 21.91 -2.60
C ALA A 188 -5.54 21.41 -1.28
N ASP A 189 -6.27 20.29 -1.32
CA ASP A 189 -6.96 19.70 -0.16
C ASP A 189 -6.19 18.50 0.42
N SER A 190 -5.03 18.20 -0.17
CA SER A 190 -4.26 17.02 0.20
C SER A 190 -3.49 17.18 1.50
N LEU A 191 -3.55 16.15 2.34
CA LEU A 191 -2.70 16.00 3.52
C LEU A 191 -1.47 15.13 3.27
N TRP A 192 -1.32 14.62 2.04
CA TRP A 192 -0.13 13.88 1.59
C TRP A 192 1.06 14.83 1.42
N GLN A 193 2.26 14.37 1.80
CA GLN A 193 3.51 15.10 1.64
C GLN A 193 4.52 14.25 0.89
N GLY A 194 5.13 14.81 -0.15
CA GLY A 194 6.13 14.13 -0.97
C GLY A 194 5.54 13.21 -2.04
N GLU A 195 6.27 12.14 -2.38
CA GLU A 195 5.97 11.20 -3.46
C GLU A 195 5.54 9.84 -2.93
N CYS A 196 4.66 9.15 -3.67
CA CYS A 196 4.30 7.77 -3.37
C CYS A 196 5.22 6.81 -4.12
N PHE A 197 5.94 5.95 -3.40
CA PHE A 197 6.72 4.87 -4.02
C PHE A 197 5.82 3.87 -4.73
N VAL A 198 6.20 3.52 -5.97
CA VAL A 198 5.54 2.47 -6.77
C VAL A 198 6.53 1.41 -7.21
N PHE A 199 6.05 0.16 -7.34
CA PHE A 199 6.88 -1.01 -7.62
C PHE A 199 7.06 -1.27 -9.13
N ASP A 200 7.14 -0.20 -9.93
CA ASP A 200 7.38 -0.24 -11.37
C ASP A 200 8.50 0.74 -11.77
N GLU A 201 8.80 0.86 -13.07
CA GLU A 201 9.90 1.67 -13.58
C GLU A 201 9.74 3.18 -13.35
N ARG A 202 8.54 3.64 -12.95
CA ARG A 202 8.32 5.05 -12.55
C ARG A 202 8.95 5.38 -11.20
N VAL A 203 9.10 4.38 -10.33
CA VAL A 203 9.65 4.44 -8.95
C VAL A 203 8.81 5.29 -8.00
N SER A 204 8.32 6.45 -8.42
CA SER A 204 7.43 7.30 -7.62
C SER A 204 6.39 8.00 -8.46
N VAL A 205 5.28 8.37 -7.83
CA VAL A 205 4.21 9.18 -8.41
C VAL A 205 3.73 10.22 -7.39
N GLY A 206 3.35 11.39 -7.91
CA GLY A 206 2.68 12.45 -7.15
C GLY A 206 1.17 12.50 -7.43
N HIS A 207 0.54 13.65 -7.19
CA HIS A 207 -0.87 13.90 -7.50
C HIS A 207 -1.20 13.61 -8.97
N ALA A 208 -2.43 13.20 -9.22
CA ALA A 208 -2.91 12.70 -10.51
C ALA A 208 -2.03 11.57 -11.09
N LEU A 209 -1.28 10.87 -10.24
CA LEU A 209 -0.36 9.77 -10.57
C LEU A 209 0.74 10.16 -11.57
N VAL A 210 1.10 11.44 -11.60
CA VAL A 210 2.20 11.95 -12.43
C VAL A 210 3.51 11.34 -11.96
N PRO A 211 4.38 10.82 -12.88
CA PRO A 211 5.67 10.27 -12.51
C PRO A 211 6.55 11.28 -11.76
N GLY A 212 7.09 10.87 -10.63
CA GLY A 212 7.94 11.69 -9.77
C GLY A 212 9.41 11.74 -10.19
N PRO A 213 10.24 12.46 -9.41
CA PRO A 213 11.64 12.71 -9.75
C PRO A 213 12.61 11.60 -9.31
N TYR A 214 12.11 10.47 -8.80
CA TYR A 214 12.96 9.42 -8.24
C TYR A 214 13.35 8.38 -9.29
N THR A 215 14.50 7.71 -9.03
CA THR A 215 14.98 6.54 -9.77
C THR A 215 15.31 5.44 -8.77
N SER A 216 15.42 4.18 -9.21
CA SER A 216 15.82 3.08 -8.32
C SER A 216 17.35 2.94 -8.28
N CYS A 217 17.90 2.76 -7.08
CA CYS A 217 19.26 2.30 -6.91
C CYS A 217 19.43 0.91 -7.57
N LYS A 218 20.40 0.79 -8.47
CA LYS A 218 20.64 -0.47 -9.21
C LYS A 218 21.08 -1.62 -8.30
N ALA A 219 21.68 -1.32 -7.14
CA ALA A 219 22.19 -2.32 -6.21
C ALA A 219 21.13 -2.78 -5.20
N CYS A 220 20.41 -1.85 -4.53
CA CYS A 220 19.48 -2.21 -3.46
C CYS A 220 17.98 -1.94 -3.77
N GLY A 221 17.67 -1.29 -4.91
CA GLY A 221 16.29 -0.99 -5.31
C GLY A 221 15.62 0.18 -4.57
N ARG A 222 16.28 0.81 -3.59
CA ARG A 222 15.73 1.97 -2.87
C ARG A 222 15.56 3.18 -3.78
N PRO A 223 14.57 4.04 -3.55
CA PRO A 223 14.38 5.25 -4.32
C PRO A 223 15.54 6.23 -4.09
N LEU A 224 15.99 6.87 -5.16
CA LEU A 224 17.03 7.90 -5.17
C LEU A 224 16.52 9.12 -5.90
N ALA A 225 16.71 10.31 -5.37
CA ALA A 225 16.56 11.53 -6.14
C ALA A 225 17.51 11.50 -7.35
N ARG A 226 17.09 12.04 -8.48
CA ARG A 226 17.92 12.04 -9.71
C ARG A 226 19.27 12.69 -9.42
N GLY A 227 20.34 12.00 -9.76
CA GLY A 227 21.71 12.45 -9.55
C GLY A 227 22.28 12.25 -8.13
N ALA A 228 21.49 11.72 -7.20
CA ALA A 228 21.99 11.41 -5.87
C ALA A 228 22.73 10.06 -5.82
N ALA A 229 23.75 9.96 -4.96
CA ALA A 229 24.39 8.70 -4.61
C ALA A 229 23.54 7.93 -3.58
N CYS A 230 23.61 6.60 -3.62
CA CYS A 230 22.92 5.78 -2.63
C CYS A 230 23.67 5.80 -1.30
N GLY A 231 23.02 6.30 -0.23
CA GLY A 231 23.60 6.28 1.12
C GLY A 231 23.57 4.90 1.81
N HIS A 232 22.97 3.87 1.17
CA HIS A 232 22.84 2.53 1.74
C HIS A 232 23.74 1.48 1.09
N CYS A 233 24.28 1.78 -0.07
CA CYS A 233 25.20 0.90 -0.77
C CYS A 233 26.60 1.51 -0.80
N PRO A 234 27.66 0.74 -0.54
CA PRO A 234 29.00 1.20 -0.89
C PRO A 234 29.00 1.48 -2.40
N GLY A 235 29.50 2.66 -2.78
CA GLY A 235 29.63 3.10 -4.18
C GLY A 235 30.54 2.22 -5.01
#